data_94d768d76d8c2ec3d40545f131736c2d
#
_entry.id   94d768d76d8c2ec3d40545f131736c2d
#
_cell.length_a   1.000
_cell.length_b   1.000
_cell.length_c   1.000
_cell.angle_alpha   90.00
_cell.angle_beta   90.00
_cell.angle_gamma   90.00
#
_symmetry.space_group_name_H-M   'P 1'
#
loop_
_entity.id
_entity.type
_entity.pdbx_description
1 polymer ?
#
loop_
_entity_poly.entity_id
_entity_poly.type
_entity_poly.pdbx_seq_one_letter_code
_entity_poly.pdbx_strand_id
1 'polypeptide(L)'
;RFQLNAKGEPETKENYQPMLPNLLFSVRCYVKNHGAIYSPDTGSSGWGSMKRAIAVRDRITHPKSAQGLEISDEDTEHFVRAAEWWKRTLMEMFQACGEADVFFRSQQ
;
A
#
# COMPACT_ATOMS: atom_id res chain seq x y z
N ARG A 1 6.54 13.04 -15.38
CA ARG A 1 6.65 13.04 -16.83
C ARG A 1 5.27 13.12 -17.47
N PHE A 2 5.14 13.99 -18.47
CA PHE A 2 3.87 14.23 -19.11
C PHE A 2 3.86 13.63 -20.52
N GLN A 3 2.68 13.17 -20.92
CA GLN A 3 2.38 12.87 -22.31
C GLN A 3 1.29 13.82 -22.75
N LEU A 4 1.22 14.06 -24.04
CA LEU A 4 0.16 14.86 -24.61
C LEU A 4 -1.00 13.95 -25.03
N ASN A 5 -2.22 14.39 -24.74
CA ASN A 5 -3.41 13.70 -25.23
C ASN A 5 -3.69 14.08 -26.67
N ALA A 6 -4.78 13.56 -27.23
CA ALA A 6 -5.14 13.83 -28.63
C ALA A 6 -5.39 15.32 -28.93
N LYS A 7 -5.63 16.13 -27.91
CA LYS A 7 -5.83 17.58 -28.03
C LYS A 7 -4.55 18.38 -27.83
N GLY A 8 -3.42 17.70 -27.60
CA GLY A 8 -2.16 18.36 -27.32
C GLY A 8 -2.01 18.87 -25.91
N GLU A 9 -2.89 18.47 -25.02
CA GLU A 9 -2.83 18.86 -23.61
C GLU A 9 -2.00 17.87 -22.82
N PRO A 10 -1.25 18.31 -21.82
CA PRO A 10 -0.47 17.39 -21.00
C PRO A 10 -1.37 16.50 -20.15
N GLU A 11 -1.05 15.21 -20.13
CA GLU A 11 -1.72 14.25 -19.27
C GLU A 11 -0.83 13.95 -18.07
N THR A 12 -1.42 13.99 -16.87
CA THR A 12 -0.71 13.70 -15.63
C THR A 12 -0.79 12.24 -15.25
N LYS A 13 -1.59 11.45 -15.94
CA LYS A 13 -1.82 10.05 -15.67
C LYS A 13 -0.53 9.23 -15.65
N GLU A 14 0.40 9.57 -16.52
CA GLU A 14 1.70 8.92 -16.62
C GLU A 14 2.58 9.14 -15.38
N ASN A 15 2.31 10.20 -14.65
CA ASN A 15 3.08 10.53 -13.44
C ASN A 15 2.49 9.91 -12.20
N TYR A 16 1.33 9.28 -12.33
CA TYR A 16 0.67 8.66 -11.20
C TYR A 16 1.32 7.33 -10.88
N GLN A 17 1.86 7.21 -9.67
CA GLN A 17 2.43 5.95 -9.18
C GLN A 17 1.37 5.26 -8.34
N PRO A 18 0.96 4.04 -8.71
CA PRO A 18 -0.02 3.32 -7.90
C PRO A 18 0.48 3.13 -6.48
N MET A 19 -0.36 3.47 -5.52
CA MET A 19 0.02 3.45 -4.12
C MET A 19 0.38 2.05 -3.63
N LEU A 20 -0.39 1.04 -4.04
CA LEU A 20 -0.20 -0.32 -3.55
C LEU A 20 1.13 -0.95 -3.98
N PRO A 21 1.51 -0.90 -5.27
CA PRO A 21 2.84 -1.38 -5.67
C PRO A 21 3.97 -0.64 -4.97
N ASN A 22 3.83 0.67 -4.79
CA ASN A 22 4.86 1.46 -4.11
C ASN A 22 4.98 1.08 -2.64
N LEU A 23 3.86 0.81 -1.99
CA LEU A 23 3.84 0.38 -0.60
C LEU A 23 4.56 -0.96 -0.45
N LEU A 24 4.27 -1.93 -1.31
CA LEU A 24 4.95 -3.22 -1.31
C LEU A 24 6.45 -3.08 -1.58
N PHE A 25 6.79 -2.23 -2.54
CA PHE A 25 8.19 -1.98 -2.86
C PHE A 25 8.94 -1.38 -1.67
N SER A 26 8.31 -0.44 -0.97
CA SER A 26 8.92 0.18 0.21
C SER A 26 9.18 -0.84 1.30
N VAL A 27 8.22 -1.75 1.55
CA VAL A 27 8.40 -2.82 2.53
C VAL A 27 9.57 -3.71 2.13
N ARG A 28 9.65 -4.10 0.86
CA ARG A 28 10.73 -4.97 0.36
C ARG A 28 12.09 -4.30 0.48
N CYS A 29 12.18 -3.01 0.20
CA CYS A 29 13.42 -2.27 0.33
C CYS A 29 13.87 -2.18 1.78
N TYR A 30 12.94 -1.91 2.69
CA TYR A 30 13.24 -1.84 4.11
C TYR A 30 13.77 -3.19 4.62
N VAL A 31 13.08 -4.27 4.27
CA VAL A 31 13.46 -5.63 4.69
C VAL A 31 14.84 -5.98 4.14
N LYS A 32 15.08 -5.69 2.87
CA LYS A 32 16.36 -5.97 2.23
C LYS A 32 17.51 -5.20 2.87
N ASN A 33 17.28 -3.93 3.20
CA ASN A 33 18.30 -3.09 3.82
C ASN A 33 18.70 -3.60 5.21
N HIS A 34 17.81 -4.29 5.89
CA HIS A 34 18.10 -4.90 7.19
C HIS A 34 18.61 -6.33 7.08
N GLY A 35 18.78 -6.84 5.86
CA GLY A 35 19.21 -8.22 5.65
C GLY A 35 18.23 -9.26 6.14
N ALA A 36 16.97 -8.88 6.27
CA ALA A 36 15.92 -9.77 6.76
C ALA A 36 15.22 -10.47 5.59
N ILE A 37 14.46 -11.51 5.91
CA ILE A 37 13.62 -12.21 4.95
C ILE A 37 12.18 -12.09 5.42
N TYR A 38 11.37 -11.36 4.65
CA TYR A 38 9.97 -11.19 4.94
C TYR A 38 9.24 -10.74 3.68
N SER A 39 8.04 -11.24 3.48
CA SER A 39 7.18 -10.80 2.38
C SER A 39 5.78 -10.52 2.93
N PRO A 40 5.18 -9.37 2.58
CA PRO A 40 3.80 -9.10 2.99
C PRO A 40 2.84 -10.16 2.47
N ASP A 41 1.80 -10.44 3.23
CA ASP A 41 0.78 -11.41 2.85
C ASP A 41 -0.21 -10.74 1.88
N THR A 42 -0.02 -10.98 0.60
CA THR A 42 -0.90 -10.44 -0.45
C THR A 42 -1.97 -11.43 -0.90
N GLY A 43 -2.01 -12.60 -0.27
CA GLY A 43 -3.01 -13.62 -0.58
C GLY A 43 -4.21 -13.64 0.36
N SER A 44 -4.18 -12.84 1.41
CA SER A 44 -5.25 -12.83 2.41
C SER A 44 -6.36 -11.84 2.06
N SER A 45 -7.49 -11.98 2.77
CA SER A 45 -8.61 -11.05 2.63
C SER A 45 -8.23 -9.64 3.11
N GLY A 46 -7.27 -9.52 4.03
CA GLY A 46 -6.78 -8.23 4.48
C GLY A 46 -6.15 -7.42 3.36
N TRP A 47 -5.38 -8.06 2.49
CA TRP A 47 -4.83 -7.40 1.30
C TRP A 47 -5.95 -6.97 0.35
N GLY A 48 -6.97 -7.83 0.16
CA GLY A 48 -8.14 -7.47 -0.63
C GLY A 48 -8.86 -6.25 -0.07
N SER A 49 -8.98 -6.16 1.24
CA SER A 49 -9.57 -4.98 1.90
C SER A 49 -8.71 -3.74 1.72
N MET A 50 -7.38 -3.88 1.73
CA MET A 50 -6.47 -2.77 1.45
C MET A 50 -6.67 -2.24 0.04
N LYS A 51 -6.79 -3.14 -0.95
CA LYS A 51 -7.06 -2.73 -2.33
C LYS A 51 -8.40 -1.99 -2.44
N ARG A 52 -9.43 -2.47 -1.76
CA ARG A 52 -10.73 -1.82 -1.74
C ARG A 52 -10.64 -0.44 -1.07
N ALA A 53 -9.94 -0.35 0.05
CA ALA A 53 -9.79 0.92 0.77
C ALA A 53 -9.12 1.99 -0.11
N ILE A 54 -8.09 1.61 -0.85
CA ILE A 54 -7.40 2.53 -1.75
C ILE A 54 -8.31 2.94 -2.92
N ALA A 55 -9.12 2.01 -3.45
CA ALA A 55 -10.07 2.33 -4.50
C ALA A 55 -11.13 3.33 -4.01
N VAL A 56 -11.62 3.16 -2.79
CA VAL A 56 -12.57 4.10 -2.18
C VAL A 56 -11.92 5.47 -1.98
N ARG A 57 -10.68 5.50 -1.49
CA ARG A 57 -9.92 6.74 -1.33
C ARG A 57 -9.80 7.48 -2.66
N ASP A 58 -9.45 6.77 -3.73
CA ASP A 58 -9.31 7.37 -5.05
C ASP A 58 -10.65 7.92 -5.54
N ARG A 59 -11.73 7.20 -5.32
CA ARG A 59 -13.06 7.65 -5.68
C ARG A 59 -13.45 8.93 -4.95
N ILE A 60 -13.14 9.04 -3.66
CA ILE A 60 -13.42 10.21 -2.85
C ILE A 60 -12.54 11.38 -3.25
N THR A 61 -11.27 11.12 -3.54
CA THR A 61 -10.31 12.16 -3.91
C THR A 61 -10.60 12.73 -5.30
N HIS A 62 -11.08 11.89 -6.23
CA HIS A 62 -11.38 12.29 -7.60
C HIS A 62 -12.81 11.87 -7.98
N PRO A 63 -13.82 12.42 -7.32
CA PRO A 63 -15.19 11.99 -7.58
C PRO A 63 -15.68 12.45 -8.94
N LYS A 64 -16.36 11.54 -9.64
CA LYS A 64 -16.99 11.86 -10.92
C LYS A 64 -18.42 12.39 -10.75
N SER A 65 -18.98 12.22 -9.55
CA SER A 65 -20.33 12.65 -9.21
C SER A 65 -20.44 12.78 -7.70
N ALA A 66 -21.56 13.35 -7.22
CA ALA A 66 -21.82 13.44 -5.78
C ALA A 66 -21.85 12.07 -5.11
N GLN A 67 -22.32 11.05 -5.82
CA GLN A 67 -22.35 9.69 -5.29
C GLN A 67 -20.94 9.16 -5.01
N GLY A 68 -19.94 9.65 -5.72
CA GLY A 68 -18.56 9.25 -5.51
C GLY A 68 -18.03 9.61 -4.13
N LEU A 69 -18.69 10.53 -3.44
CA LEU A 69 -18.32 10.94 -2.08
C LEU A 69 -18.96 10.09 -1.00
N GLU A 70 -19.87 9.17 -1.34
CA GLU A 70 -20.52 8.34 -0.38
C GLU A 70 -19.61 7.19 0.10
N ILE A 71 -19.67 6.92 1.40
CA ILE A 71 -18.95 5.82 2.01
C ILE A 71 -19.98 4.89 2.64
N SER A 72 -20.03 3.65 2.15
CA SER A 72 -20.97 2.65 2.68
C SER A 72 -20.41 2.01 3.95
N ASP A 73 -21.29 1.29 4.67
CA ASP A 73 -20.84 0.50 5.82
C ASP A 73 -19.84 -0.58 5.41
N GLU A 74 -20.02 -1.15 4.24
CA GLU A 74 -19.09 -2.13 3.69
C GLU A 74 -17.72 -1.50 3.44
N ASP A 75 -17.70 -0.28 2.90
CA ASP A 75 -16.45 0.45 2.69
C ASP A 75 -15.73 0.69 4.03
N THR A 76 -16.49 1.04 5.08
CA THR A 76 -15.94 1.25 6.40
C THR A 76 -15.32 -0.04 6.96
N GLU A 77 -15.97 -1.18 6.76
CA GLU A 77 -15.40 -2.46 7.17
C GLU A 77 -14.10 -2.76 6.45
N HIS A 78 -14.01 -2.45 5.18
CA HIS A 78 -12.77 -2.65 4.43
C HIS A 78 -11.65 -1.75 4.95
N PHE A 79 -11.97 -0.52 5.36
CA PHE A 79 -10.97 0.36 5.98
C PHE A 79 -10.42 -0.24 7.27
N VAL A 80 -11.31 -0.78 8.11
CA VAL A 80 -10.89 -1.40 9.38
C VAL A 80 -9.99 -2.61 9.11
N ARG A 81 -10.39 -3.49 8.21
CA ARG A 81 -9.61 -4.68 7.86
C ARG A 81 -8.29 -4.32 7.20
N ALA A 82 -8.29 -3.29 6.38
CA ALA A 82 -7.06 -2.79 5.76
C ALA A 82 -6.08 -2.26 6.80
N ALA A 83 -6.59 -1.51 7.78
CA ALA A 83 -5.77 -1.00 8.86
C ALA A 83 -5.19 -2.13 9.71
N GLU A 84 -5.97 -3.15 10.00
CA GLU A 84 -5.50 -4.32 10.73
C GLU A 84 -4.44 -5.09 9.95
N TRP A 85 -4.65 -5.27 8.64
CA TRP A 85 -3.67 -5.91 7.78
C TRP A 85 -2.35 -5.14 7.76
N TRP A 86 -2.44 -3.83 7.62
CA TRP A 86 -1.25 -2.97 7.57
C TRP A 86 -0.51 -2.98 8.89
N LYS A 87 -1.24 -2.89 10.00
CA LYS A 87 -0.64 -2.95 11.33
C LYS A 87 0.11 -4.27 11.54
N ARG A 88 -0.53 -5.38 11.18
CA ARG A 88 0.09 -6.70 11.31
C ARG A 88 1.32 -6.81 10.42
N THR A 89 1.23 -6.33 9.18
CA THR A 89 2.34 -6.34 8.25
C THR A 89 3.54 -5.57 8.81
N LEU A 90 3.30 -4.38 9.36
CA LEU A 90 4.37 -3.59 9.98
C LEU A 90 4.97 -4.31 11.18
N MET A 91 4.14 -4.89 12.03
CA MET A 91 4.65 -5.61 13.21
C MET A 91 5.51 -6.80 12.82
N GLU A 92 5.07 -7.58 11.83
CA GLU A 92 5.82 -8.72 11.34
C GLU A 92 7.12 -8.29 10.68
N MET A 93 7.06 -7.21 9.89
CA MET A 93 8.24 -6.67 9.24
C MET A 93 9.28 -6.20 10.26
N PHE A 94 8.85 -5.44 11.26
CA PHE A 94 9.76 -4.96 12.30
C PHE A 94 10.33 -6.10 13.12
N GLN A 95 9.53 -7.12 13.40
CA GLN A 95 10.02 -8.29 14.10
C GLN A 95 11.10 -9.01 13.30
N ALA A 96 10.85 -9.24 12.00
CA ALA A 96 11.83 -9.90 11.14
C ALA A 96 13.13 -9.09 11.05
N CYS A 97 13.02 -7.76 10.92
CA CYS A 97 14.18 -6.89 10.86
C CYS A 97 14.91 -6.84 12.19
N GLY A 98 14.18 -6.83 13.30
CA GLY A 98 14.78 -6.87 14.64
C GLY A 98 15.55 -8.15 14.88
N GLU A 99 15.02 -9.29 14.47
CA GLU A 99 15.70 -10.57 14.58
C GLU A 99 16.96 -10.61 13.72
N ALA A 100 16.91 -10.07 12.51
CA ALA A 100 18.08 -9.98 11.63
C ALA A 100 19.15 -9.09 12.25
N ASP A 101 18.78 -7.94 12.81
CA ASP A 101 19.71 -7.03 13.46
C ASP A 101 20.39 -7.69 14.66
N VAL A 102 19.64 -8.42 15.46
CA VAL A 102 20.19 -9.17 16.61
C VAL A 102 21.18 -10.22 16.11
N PHE A 103 20.83 -10.95 15.07
CA PHE A 103 21.72 -11.95 14.48
C PHE A 103 23.04 -11.34 14.02
N PHE A 104 22.97 -10.23 13.29
CA PHE A 104 24.18 -9.58 12.78
C PHE A 104 25.03 -9.00 13.91
N ARG A 105 24.43 -8.48 14.97
CA ARG A 105 25.18 -7.99 16.13
C ARG A 105 25.90 -9.14 16.83
N SER A 106 25.30 -10.32 16.88
CA SER A 106 25.93 -11.46 17.53
C SER A 106 27.12 -12.00 16.75
N GLN A 107 27.27 -11.62 15.48
CA GLN A 107 28.41 -12.00 14.65
C GLN A 107 29.62 -11.10 14.85
N GLN A 108 29.44 -10.00 15.53
CA GLN A 108 30.54 -9.08 15.85
C GLN A 108 31.13 -9.46 17.20
#